data_1e9b7c9b3386a38eac92c2979a3b7a4e
#
_entry.id   1e9b7c9b3386a38eac92c2979a3b7a4e
#
_cell.length_a   1.000
_cell.length_b   1.000
_cell.length_c   1.000
_cell.angle_alpha   90.00
_cell.angle_beta   90.00
_cell.angle_gamma   90.00
#
_symmetry.space_group_name_H-M   'P 1'
#
loop_
_entity.id
_entity.type
_entity.pdbx_description
1 polymer ?
#
loop_
_entity_poly.entity_id
_entity_poly.type
_entity_poly.pdbx_seq_one_letter_code
_entity_poly.pdbx_strand_id
1 'polypeptide(L)'
;MDAVFKALADPTRRALLDELFRQDGQSLTELGARLPTMTRFGVMKHLKVLEEARLITTKRRGREKLHFLNPVPIRLVHDRWVSKYTAPWAATLTGLKQTLEGGQQMEKVFEIYIKTTPAKLWDAITDPELRSRYSFGVHTESDWTPGSTYRSTAADGSIEIAAGENLEVDPPRRLVQSFDAPWGDDVKAEGTSRVTWEIEPVGDSCRLVVTHDELREGANDELFGGWPMILSGLKTLLETGGQLTTPGSLRFQDERAWAKV
;
A
#
# COMPACT_ATOMS: atom_id res chain seq x y z
N MET A 1 -12.24 15.27 15.66
CA MET A 1 -12.12 15.48 14.20
C MET A 1 -12.56 16.86 13.75
N ASP A 2 -13.65 17.39 14.30
CA ASP A 2 -14.18 18.72 13.93
C ASP A 2 -13.16 19.86 14.06
N ALA A 3 -12.31 19.79 15.10
CA ALA A 3 -11.22 20.75 15.29
C ALA A 3 -10.21 20.76 14.11
N VAL A 4 -9.93 19.58 13.53
CA VAL A 4 -9.04 19.46 12.37
C VAL A 4 -9.66 20.12 11.14
N PHE A 5 -10.91 19.82 10.83
CA PHE A 5 -11.62 20.46 9.71
C PHE A 5 -11.72 21.97 9.89
N LYS A 6 -12.10 22.45 11.09
CA LYS A 6 -12.13 23.85 11.41
C LYS A 6 -10.76 24.52 11.25
N ALA A 7 -9.68 23.84 11.66
CA ALA A 7 -8.32 24.35 11.48
C ALA A 7 -7.93 24.41 10.00
N LEU A 8 -8.25 23.41 9.21
CA LEU A 8 -7.91 23.34 7.78
C LEU A 8 -8.78 24.24 6.89
N ALA A 9 -9.92 24.73 7.36
CA ALA A 9 -10.82 25.59 6.58
C ALA A 9 -10.22 26.96 6.21
N ASP A 10 -9.21 27.43 6.95
CA ASP A 10 -8.61 28.76 6.76
C ASP A 10 -7.35 28.68 5.86
N PRO A 11 -7.23 29.52 4.82
CA PRO A 11 -6.09 29.47 3.89
C PRO A 11 -4.76 29.82 4.56
N THR A 12 -4.74 30.74 5.53
CA THR A 12 -3.53 31.12 6.24
C THR A 12 -2.99 29.98 7.08
N ARG A 13 -3.88 29.23 7.74
CA ARG A 13 -3.48 28.06 8.52
C ARG A 13 -2.91 26.95 7.63
N ARG A 14 -3.49 26.73 6.43
CA ARG A 14 -2.90 25.80 5.45
C ARG A 14 -1.52 26.27 5.00
N ALA A 15 -1.35 27.56 4.70
CA ALA A 15 -0.04 28.10 4.33
C ALA A 15 1.02 27.94 5.44
N LEU A 16 0.64 28.08 6.72
CA LEU A 16 1.54 27.80 7.85
C LEU A 16 1.92 26.31 7.96
N LEU A 17 1.01 25.42 7.68
CA LEU A 17 1.29 23.97 7.63
C LEU A 17 2.21 23.62 6.46
N ASP A 18 2.01 24.24 5.29
CA ASP A 18 2.87 24.08 4.12
C ASP A 18 4.30 24.58 4.38
N GLU A 19 4.46 25.69 5.10
CA GLU A 19 5.78 26.18 5.51
C GLU A 19 6.46 25.23 6.50
N LEU A 20 5.73 24.68 7.45
CA LEU A 20 6.27 23.68 8.38
C LEU A 20 6.59 22.36 7.67
N PHE A 21 5.84 22.00 6.63
CA PHE A 21 6.15 20.82 5.81
C PHE A 21 7.46 20.99 5.03
N ARG A 22 7.75 22.21 4.52
CA ARG A 22 9.01 22.50 3.82
C ARG A 22 10.20 22.55 4.78
N GLN A 23 10.00 23.15 5.95
CA GLN A 23 11.01 23.28 6.99
C GLN A 23 10.37 23.21 8.36
N ASP A 24 10.61 22.13 9.08
CA ASP A 24 10.09 21.91 10.43
C ASP A 24 10.90 22.67 11.49
N GLY A 25 10.33 22.88 12.66
CA GLY A 25 11.04 23.51 13.78
C GLY A 25 11.22 25.01 13.67
N GLN A 26 10.28 25.72 13.08
CA GLN A 26 10.31 27.18 12.93
C GLN A 26 9.71 27.93 14.13
N SER A 27 10.31 29.08 14.45
CA SER A 27 9.81 30.01 15.45
C SER A 27 8.66 30.88 14.91
N LEU A 28 7.90 31.53 15.80
CA LEU A 28 6.86 32.50 15.41
C LEU A 28 7.42 33.62 14.52
N THR A 29 8.67 34.02 14.71
CA THR A 29 9.31 35.10 13.94
C THR A 29 9.60 34.64 12.51
N GLU A 30 10.13 33.43 12.34
CA GLU A 30 10.42 32.84 11.03
C GLU A 30 9.12 32.60 10.22
N LEU A 31 8.10 32.01 10.87
CA LEU A 31 6.79 31.80 10.24
C LEU A 31 6.09 33.12 9.89
N GLY A 32 6.23 34.15 10.75
CA GLY A 32 5.69 35.49 10.48
C GLY A 32 6.36 36.17 9.29
N ALA A 33 7.65 35.96 9.09
CA ALA A 33 8.39 36.51 7.94
C ALA A 33 7.88 35.95 6.59
N ARG A 34 7.29 34.76 6.59
CA ARG A 34 6.69 34.13 5.39
C ARG A 34 5.29 34.66 5.07
N LEU A 35 4.67 35.42 5.99
CA LEU A 35 3.32 35.96 5.85
C LEU A 35 3.35 37.51 6.05
N PRO A 36 3.99 38.27 5.14
CA PRO A 36 4.28 39.70 5.36
C PRO A 36 3.02 40.58 5.47
N THR A 37 1.88 40.12 4.99
CA THR A 37 0.59 40.82 5.11
C THR A 37 -0.08 40.65 6.46
N MET A 38 0.48 39.85 7.36
CA MET A 38 -0.13 39.52 8.64
C MET A 38 0.69 40.04 9.83
N THR A 39 0.00 40.50 10.85
CA THR A 39 0.66 40.91 12.09
C THR A 39 1.17 39.69 12.87
N ARG A 40 2.23 39.85 13.64
CA ARG A 40 2.74 38.80 14.53
C ARG A 40 1.65 38.18 15.44
N PHE A 41 0.74 39.02 15.92
CA PHE A 41 -0.38 38.60 16.74
C PHE A 41 -1.40 37.74 15.96
N GLY A 42 -1.62 38.08 14.68
CA GLY A 42 -2.44 37.30 13.75
C GLY A 42 -1.87 35.89 13.56
N VAL A 43 -0.57 35.82 13.22
CA VAL A 43 0.13 34.51 13.06
C VAL A 43 0.04 33.68 14.32
N MET A 44 0.25 34.28 15.50
CA MET A 44 0.14 33.61 16.80
C MET A 44 -1.25 32.99 17.03
N LYS A 45 -2.34 33.70 16.66
CA LYS A 45 -3.71 33.18 16.76
C LYS A 45 -3.94 31.97 15.87
N HIS A 46 -3.42 32.00 14.63
CA HIS A 46 -3.52 30.85 13.71
C HIS A 46 -2.74 29.65 14.22
N LEU A 47 -1.52 29.85 14.70
CA LEU A 47 -0.71 28.79 15.31
C LEU A 47 -1.40 28.17 16.53
N LYS A 48 -2.07 28.98 17.37
CA LYS A 48 -2.82 28.46 18.51
C LYS A 48 -3.93 27.51 18.07
N VAL A 49 -4.69 27.87 17.04
CA VAL A 49 -5.77 27.00 16.50
C VAL A 49 -5.19 25.68 15.94
N LEU A 50 -4.04 25.75 15.25
CA LEU A 50 -3.35 24.56 14.75
C LEU A 50 -2.84 23.66 15.89
N GLU A 51 -2.33 24.24 16.98
CA GLU A 51 -1.86 23.53 18.17
C GLU A 51 -3.05 22.86 18.91
N GLU A 52 -4.17 23.58 19.09
CA GLU A 52 -5.42 23.04 19.67
C GLU A 52 -6.00 21.88 18.84
N ALA A 53 -5.88 21.94 17.51
CA ALA A 53 -6.27 20.87 16.60
C ALA A 53 -5.24 19.73 16.53
N ARG A 54 -4.11 19.82 17.25
CA ARG A 54 -2.98 18.89 17.22
C ARG A 54 -2.33 18.73 15.84
N LEU A 55 -2.52 19.68 14.94
CA LEU A 55 -1.87 19.71 13.62
C LEU A 55 -0.42 20.17 13.69
N ILE A 56 -0.04 20.81 14.78
CA ILE A 56 1.34 21.14 15.11
C ILE A 56 1.62 20.76 16.56
N THR A 57 2.89 20.45 16.83
CA THR A 57 3.46 20.33 18.17
C THR A 57 4.47 21.44 18.43
N THR A 58 4.81 21.68 19.68
CA THR A 58 5.74 22.76 20.02
C THR A 58 6.82 22.28 20.97
N LYS A 59 8.05 22.82 20.81
CA LYS A 59 9.19 22.55 21.68
C LYS A 59 9.88 23.88 22.01
N ARG A 60 10.30 24.07 23.26
CA ARG A 60 11.10 25.23 23.65
C ARG A 60 12.59 24.95 23.41
N ARG A 61 13.27 25.94 22.82
CA ARG A 61 14.72 26.01 22.68
C ARG A 61 15.19 27.38 23.24
N GLY A 62 15.64 27.40 24.50
CA GLY A 62 15.94 28.62 25.18
C GLY A 62 14.68 29.49 25.37
N ARG A 63 14.71 30.72 24.84
CA ARG A 63 13.61 31.68 24.92
C ARG A 63 12.60 31.52 23.76
N GLU A 64 12.90 30.71 22.75
CA GLU A 64 12.07 30.51 21.58
C GLU A 64 11.15 29.30 21.72
N LYS A 65 9.92 29.42 21.19
CA LYS A 65 8.98 28.33 20.99
C LYS A 65 9.02 27.94 19.51
N LEU A 66 9.50 26.74 19.24
CA LEU A 66 9.55 26.18 17.88
C LEU A 66 8.29 25.34 17.61
N HIS A 67 7.83 25.40 16.37
CA HIS A 67 6.63 24.71 15.91
C HIS A 67 7.00 23.61 14.94
N PHE A 68 6.38 22.44 15.06
CA PHE A 68 6.64 21.25 14.26
C PHE A 68 5.33 20.71 13.70
N LEU A 69 5.34 20.29 12.46
CA LEU A 69 4.19 19.69 11.82
C LEU A 69 3.85 18.33 12.49
N ASN A 70 2.57 18.10 12.74
CA ASN A 70 2.08 16.78 13.12
C ASN A 70 1.08 16.28 12.05
N PRO A 71 1.50 15.40 11.13
CA PRO A 71 0.66 14.90 10.04
C PRO A 71 -0.39 13.87 10.48
N VAL A 72 -0.28 13.33 11.70
CA VAL A 72 -1.15 12.24 12.18
C VAL A 72 -2.65 12.58 12.10
N PRO A 73 -3.15 13.77 12.54
CA PRO A 73 -4.56 14.07 12.45
C PRO A 73 -5.07 14.18 10.99
N ILE A 74 -4.21 14.64 10.06
CA ILE A 74 -4.54 14.71 8.64
C ILE A 74 -4.66 13.28 8.07
N ARG A 75 -3.71 12.40 8.42
CA ARG A 75 -3.75 11.00 8.02
C ARG A 75 -5.01 10.30 8.53
N LEU A 76 -5.41 10.53 9.77
CA LEU A 76 -6.64 9.97 10.33
C LEU A 76 -7.91 10.48 9.63
N VAL A 77 -7.92 11.73 9.17
CA VAL A 77 -9.00 12.28 8.33
C VAL A 77 -9.01 11.59 6.98
N HIS A 78 -7.85 11.46 6.34
CA HIS A 78 -7.71 10.74 5.08
C HIS A 78 -8.23 9.30 5.19
N ASP A 79 -7.74 8.53 6.14
CA ASP A 79 -8.08 7.11 6.30
C ASP A 79 -9.56 6.89 6.62
N ARG A 80 -10.18 7.83 7.37
CA ARG A 80 -11.58 7.73 7.76
C ARG A 80 -12.56 8.23 6.70
N TRP A 81 -12.18 9.26 5.94
CA TRP A 81 -13.11 9.97 5.05
C TRP A 81 -12.69 9.89 3.59
N VAL A 82 -11.45 10.27 3.25
CA VAL A 82 -11.01 10.39 1.86
C VAL A 82 -10.96 9.02 1.21
N SER A 83 -10.37 8.02 1.88
CA SER A 83 -10.28 6.65 1.37
C SER A 83 -11.65 6.04 1.02
N LYS A 84 -12.69 6.33 1.78
CA LYS A 84 -14.06 5.85 1.50
C LYS A 84 -14.67 6.42 0.23
N TYR A 85 -14.28 7.63 -0.14
CA TYR A 85 -14.83 8.36 -1.28
C TYR A 85 -13.93 8.29 -2.51
N THR A 86 -12.63 8.08 -2.33
CA THR A 86 -11.68 7.98 -3.45
C THR A 86 -11.65 6.58 -4.05
N ALA A 87 -11.86 5.53 -3.26
CA ALA A 87 -11.88 4.17 -3.80
C ALA A 87 -12.96 3.96 -4.89
N PRO A 88 -14.24 4.38 -4.71
CA PRO A 88 -15.24 4.31 -5.79
C PRO A 88 -14.93 5.23 -6.98
N TRP A 89 -14.36 6.43 -6.73
CA TRP A 89 -14.04 7.40 -7.78
C TRP A 89 -12.80 7.01 -8.58
N ALA A 90 -11.78 6.46 -7.92
CA ALA A 90 -10.62 5.90 -8.61
C ALA A 90 -11.05 4.76 -9.53
N ALA A 91 -11.89 3.86 -9.07
CA ALA A 91 -12.48 2.80 -9.88
C ALA A 91 -13.31 3.37 -11.06
N THR A 92 -14.11 4.42 -10.83
CA THR A 92 -14.93 5.07 -11.88
C THR A 92 -14.06 5.80 -12.92
N LEU A 93 -13.00 6.50 -12.50
CA LEU A 93 -12.10 7.20 -13.43
C LEU A 93 -11.24 6.22 -14.24
N THR A 94 -10.79 5.14 -13.62
CA THR A 94 -10.09 4.06 -14.31
C THR A 94 -11.02 3.36 -15.29
N GLY A 95 -12.27 3.06 -14.90
CA GLY A 95 -13.30 2.51 -15.78
C GLY A 95 -13.64 3.45 -16.94
N LEU A 96 -13.70 4.77 -16.75
CA LEU A 96 -13.96 5.74 -17.82
C LEU A 96 -12.81 5.79 -18.85
N LYS A 97 -11.57 5.72 -18.38
CA LYS A 97 -10.38 5.66 -19.24
C LYS A 97 -10.39 4.37 -20.08
N GLN A 98 -10.70 3.25 -19.44
CA GLN A 98 -10.79 1.93 -20.10
C GLN A 98 -11.96 1.83 -21.09
N THR A 99 -13.11 2.44 -20.80
CA THR A 99 -14.27 2.51 -21.71
C THR A 99 -13.94 3.30 -23.00
N LEU A 100 -13.04 4.27 -22.91
CA LEU A 100 -12.58 5.07 -24.06
C LEU A 100 -11.48 4.36 -24.88
N GLU A 101 -10.77 3.40 -24.29
CA GLU A 101 -9.67 2.65 -24.91
C GLU A 101 -10.07 1.24 -25.41
N GLY A 102 -11.33 0.82 -25.23
CA GLY A 102 -11.92 -0.37 -25.86
C GLY A 102 -11.58 -1.70 -25.19
N GLY A 103 -12.21 -2.00 -24.08
CA GLY A 103 -12.23 -3.29 -23.40
C GLY A 103 -12.24 -3.10 -21.88
N GLN A 104 -13.35 -3.47 -21.22
CA GLN A 104 -13.48 -3.40 -19.76
C GLN A 104 -12.59 -4.46 -19.09
N GLN A 105 -11.31 -4.15 -18.90
CA GLN A 105 -10.44 -4.94 -18.05
C GLN A 105 -10.44 -4.30 -16.65
N MET A 106 -10.71 -5.10 -15.62
CA MET A 106 -10.64 -4.67 -14.23
C MET A 106 -9.21 -4.82 -13.69
N GLU A 107 -8.83 -3.92 -12.80
CA GLU A 107 -7.59 -4.04 -12.01
C GLU A 107 -7.89 -3.96 -10.51
N LYS A 108 -7.07 -4.65 -9.73
CA LYS A 108 -7.05 -4.58 -8.27
C LYS A 108 -5.64 -4.19 -7.83
N VAL A 109 -5.53 -3.09 -7.11
CA VAL A 109 -4.25 -2.55 -6.66
C VAL A 109 -4.15 -2.67 -5.14
N PHE A 110 -3.06 -3.26 -4.67
CA PHE A 110 -2.74 -3.44 -3.25
C PHE A 110 -1.42 -2.74 -2.96
N GLU A 111 -1.43 -1.81 -2.03
CA GLU A 111 -0.24 -1.06 -1.62
C GLU A 111 0.07 -1.29 -0.15
N ILE A 112 1.33 -1.55 0.16
CA ILE A 112 1.81 -1.76 1.52
C ILE A 112 3.22 -1.19 1.70
N TYR A 113 3.51 -0.71 2.90
CA TYR A 113 4.85 -0.27 3.30
C TYR A 113 5.45 -1.27 4.28
N ILE A 114 6.67 -1.71 3.98
CA ILE A 114 7.39 -2.75 4.75
C ILE A 114 8.76 -2.19 5.15
N LYS A 115 9.11 -2.30 6.42
CA LYS A 115 10.42 -1.90 6.93
C LYS A 115 11.47 -2.93 6.55
N THR A 116 12.04 -2.76 5.36
CA THR A 116 13.01 -3.68 4.74
C THR A 116 13.78 -2.97 3.64
N THR A 117 14.73 -3.67 3.00
CA THR A 117 15.42 -3.19 1.79
C THR A 117 14.82 -3.79 0.53
N PRO A 118 14.95 -3.14 -0.64
CA PRO A 118 14.47 -3.70 -1.91
C PRO A 118 15.02 -5.10 -2.20
N ALA A 119 16.30 -5.36 -1.93
CA ALA A 119 16.92 -6.67 -2.13
C ALA A 119 16.25 -7.76 -1.26
N LYS A 120 16.06 -7.52 0.04
CA LYS A 120 15.39 -8.49 0.93
C LYS A 120 13.93 -8.71 0.56
N LEU A 121 13.25 -7.67 0.08
CA LEU A 121 11.87 -7.80 -0.39
C LEU A 121 11.80 -8.62 -1.67
N TRP A 122 12.74 -8.40 -2.59
CA TRP A 122 12.89 -9.19 -3.81
C TRP A 122 13.17 -10.66 -3.50
N ASP A 123 14.13 -10.92 -2.61
CA ASP A 123 14.46 -12.28 -2.16
C ASP A 123 13.21 -12.97 -1.58
N ALA A 124 12.43 -12.26 -0.76
CA ALA A 124 11.21 -12.83 -0.19
C ALA A 124 10.14 -13.16 -1.25
N ILE A 125 10.11 -12.44 -2.38
CA ILE A 125 9.18 -12.71 -3.50
C ILE A 125 9.66 -13.90 -4.34
N THR A 126 10.97 -14.06 -4.52
CA THR A 126 11.55 -15.02 -5.48
C THR A 126 12.15 -16.27 -4.85
N ASP A 127 12.53 -16.24 -3.57
CA ASP A 127 13.02 -17.41 -2.85
C ASP A 127 11.87 -18.34 -2.45
N PRO A 128 11.85 -19.61 -2.86
CA PRO A 128 10.76 -20.54 -2.59
C PRO A 128 10.49 -20.78 -1.08
N GLU A 129 11.56 -20.83 -0.27
CA GLU A 129 11.43 -21.08 1.17
C GLU A 129 10.86 -19.85 1.89
N LEU A 130 11.37 -18.66 1.59
CA LEU A 130 10.84 -17.42 2.16
C LEU A 130 9.39 -17.20 1.72
N ARG A 131 9.10 -17.43 0.45
CA ARG A 131 7.76 -17.25 -0.11
C ARG A 131 6.75 -18.18 0.55
N SER A 132 7.07 -19.45 0.74
CA SER A 132 6.17 -20.43 1.37
C SER A 132 5.76 -20.03 2.80
N ARG A 133 6.64 -19.34 3.53
CA ARG A 133 6.40 -18.91 4.93
C ARG A 133 5.29 -17.87 5.07
N TYR A 134 5.04 -17.04 4.06
CA TYR A 134 3.99 -16.02 4.12
C TYR A 134 2.83 -16.26 3.16
N SER A 135 2.99 -17.18 2.20
CA SER A 135 1.94 -17.55 1.24
C SER A 135 1.24 -18.87 1.60
N PHE A 136 1.05 -19.12 2.88
CA PHE A 136 0.28 -20.27 3.41
C PHE A 136 0.85 -21.64 3.03
N GLY A 137 2.17 -21.75 2.93
CA GLY A 137 2.84 -23.00 2.55
C GLY A 137 2.88 -23.25 1.04
N VAL A 138 2.42 -22.34 0.22
CA VAL A 138 2.49 -22.44 -1.24
C VAL A 138 3.95 -22.43 -1.69
N HIS A 139 4.38 -23.46 -2.41
CA HIS A 139 5.69 -23.53 -3.04
C HIS A 139 5.61 -22.97 -4.45
N THR A 140 6.55 -22.06 -4.78
CA THR A 140 6.63 -21.47 -6.11
C THR A 140 8.01 -21.71 -6.69
N GLU A 141 8.06 -22.33 -7.86
CA GLU A 141 9.28 -22.62 -8.60
C GLU A 141 9.36 -21.82 -9.88
N SER A 142 10.52 -21.24 -10.18
CA SER A 142 10.81 -20.52 -11.41
C SER A 142 12.31 -20.25 -11.53
N ASP A 143 12.78 -20.02 -12.75
CA ASP A 143 14.14 -19.51 -13.04
C ASP A 143 14.24 -18.00 -12.86
N TRP A 144 13.14 -17.30 -12.67
CA TRP A 144 13.04 -15.84 -12.49
C TRP A 144 13.78 -15.04 -13.57
N THR A 145 13.66 -15.48 -14.82
CA THR A 145 14.17 -14.78 -16.00
C THR A 145 13.01 -14.41 -16.94
N PRO A 146 13.12 -13.32 -17.72
CA PRO A 146 12.07 -12.98 -18.68
C PRO A 146 11.80 -14.15 -19.65
N GLY A 147 10.52 -14.51 -19.82
CA GLY A 147 10.07 -15.64 -20.64
C GLY A 147 10.14 -17.02 -19.96
N SER A 148 10.67 -17.12 -18.73
CA SER A 148 10.62 -18.38 -17.98
C SER A 148 9.22 -18.61 -17.38
N THR A 149 8.82 -19.86 -17.24
CA THR A 149 7.58 -20.22 -16.57
C THR A 149 7.77 -20.21 -15.05
N TYR A 150 6.66 -20.04 -14.33
CA TYR A 150 6.59 -20.32 -12.90
C TYR A 150 5.39 -21.22 -12.60
N ARG A 151 5.51 -21.94 -11.49
CA ARG A 151 4.47 -22.82 -10.98
C ARG A 151 4.39 -22.72 -9.48
N SER A 152 3.17 -22.56 -8.95
CA SER A 152 2.87 -22.53 -7.52
C SER A 152 1.98 -23.69 -7.15
N THR A 153 2.38 -24.48 -6.15
CA THR A 153 1.64 -25.64 -5.67
C THR A 153 1.33 -25.52 -4.17
N ALA A 154 0.29 -26.17 -3.72
CA ALA A 154 0.01 -26.33 -2.30
C ALA A 154 1.19 -27.02 -1.59
N ALA A 155 1.27 -26.89 -0.26
CA ALA A 155 2.37 -27.41 0.56
C ALA A 155 2.64 -28.91 0.38
N ASP A 156 1.60 -29.70 0.12
CA ASP A 156 1.67 -31.15 -0.14
C ASP A 156 1.86 -31.50 -1.62
N GLY A 157 1.91 -30.50 -2.50
CA GLY A 157 2.03 -30.67 -3.95
C GLY A 157 0.77 -31.21 -4.65
N SER A 158 -0.34 -31.38 -3.93
CA SER A 158 -1.56 -32.01 -4.45
C SER A 158 -2.35 -31.12 -5.41
N ILE A 159 -2.26 -29.79 -5.24
CA ILE A 159 -3.04 -28.81 -6.00
C ILE A 159 -2.11 -27.76 -6.59
N GLU A 160 -2.30 -27.46 -7.86
CA GLU A 160 -1.70 -26.29 -8.50
C GLU A 160 -2.51 -25.04 -8.16
N ILE A 161 -1.85 -24.08 -7.54
CA ILE A 161 -2.46 -22.84 -7.08
C ILE A 161 -2.37 -21.75 -8.17
N ALA A 162 -1.23 -21.65 -8.84
CA ALA A 162 -1.04 -20.69 -9.91
C ALA A 162 0.07 -21.16 -10.85
N ALA A 163 -0.04 -20.78 -12.11
CA ALA A 163 1.01 -20.95 -13.10
C ALA A 163 1.04 -19.75 -14.03
N GLY A 164 2.12 -19.61 -14.78
CA GLY A 164 2.26 -18.56 -15.78
C GLY A 164 3.68 -18.37 -16.24
N GLU A 165 3.91 -17.23 -16.88
CA GLU A 165 5.20 -16.82 -17.43
C GLU A 165 5.66 -15.51 -16.77
N ASN A 166 6.96 -15.37 -16.53
CA ASN A 166 7.58 -14.13 -16.11
C ASN A 166 7.77 -13.23 -17.33
N LEU A 167 6.85 -12.29 -17.52
CA LEU A 167 6.84 -11.39 -18.68
C LEU A 167 7.94 -10.33 -18.59
N GLU A 168 8.20 -9.83 -17.38
CA GLU A 168 9.26 -8.86 -17.09
C GLU A 168 9.90 -9.20 -15.74
N VAL A 169 11.24 -9.17 -15.68
CA VAL A 169 12.01 -9.39 -14.45
C VAL A 169 13.11 -8.35 -14.38
N ASP A 170 12.96 -7.35 -13.50
CA ASP A 170 13.90 -6.25 -13.26
C ASP A 170 14.24 -6.18 -11.75
N PRO A 171 15.17 -7.00 -11.26
CA PRO A 171 15.55 -7.03 -9.86
C PRO A 171 16.23 -5.73 -9.40
N PRO A 172 15.98 -5.23 -8.21
CA PRO A 172 14.95 -5.66 -7.25
C PRO A 172 13.68 -4.79 -7.35
N ARG A 173 13.31 -4.27 -8.52
CA ARG A 173 12.32 -3.20 -8.69
C ARG A 173 10.98 -3.67 -9.21
N ARG A 174 10.99 -4.61 -10.17
CA ARG A 174 9.76 -4.95 -10.89
C ARG A 174 9.73 -6.41 -11.34
N LEU A 175 8.57 -7.05 -11.14
CA LEU A 175 8.25 -8.37 -11.66
C LEU A 175 6.86 -8.31 -12.27
N VAL A 176 6.71 -8.76 -13.52
CA VAL A 176 5.42 -8.88 -14.20
C VAL A 176 5.22 -10.32 -14.63
N GLN A 177 4.08 -10.90 -14.29
CA GLN A 177 3.76 -12.30 -14.54
C GLN A 177 2.37 -12.42 -15.17
N SER A 178 2.20 -13.31 -16.15
CA SER A 178 0.87 -13.83 -16.45
C SER A 178 0.41 -14.71 -15.29
N PHE A 179 -0.89 -14.79 -15.05
CA PHE A 179 -1.43 -15.51 -13.90
C PHE A 179 -2.64 -16.35 -14.31
N ASP A 180 -2.44 -17.66 -14.27
CA ASP A 180 -3.47 -18.67 -14.43
C ASP A 180 -3.77 -19.32 -13.09
N ALA A 181 -5.05 -19.49 -12.78
CA ALA A 181 -5.53 -20.00 -11.49
C ALA A 181 -6.36 -21.27 -11.69
N PRO A 182 -5.75 -22.46 -11.59
CA PRO A 182 -6.43 -23.72 -11.92
C PRO A 182 -7.13 -24.41 -10.75
N TRP A 183 -7.16 -23.84 -9.55
CA TRP A 183 -7.63 -24.53 -8.32
C TRP A 183 -9.14 -24.77 -8.22
N GLY A 184 -9.96 -24.17 -9.07
CA GLY A 184 -11.41 -24.36 -9.13
C GLY A 184 -11.94 -24.09 -10.54
N ASP A 185 -13.01 -24.77 -10.93
CA ASP A 185 -13.59 -24.61 -12.27
C ASP A 185 -14.05 -23.17 -12.52
N ASP A 186 -14.64 -22.51 -11.52
CA ASP A 186 -15.14 -21.15 -11.61
C ASP A 186 -13.97 -20.15 -11.77
N VAL A 187 -12.87 -20.36 -11.07
CA VAL A 187 -11.69 -19.51 -11.13
C VAL A 187 -10.92 -19.76 -12.42
N LYS A 188 -10.82 -21.01 -12.86
CA LYS A 188 -10.21 -21.38 -14.14
C LYS A 188 -10.96 -20.80 -15.35
N ALA A 189 -12.27 -20.63 -15.24
CA ALA A 189 -13.09 -20.03 -16.29
C ALA A 189 -12.82 -18.52 -16.46
N GLU A 190 -12.13 -17.86 -15.51
CA GLU A 190 -11.74 -16.45 -15.62
C GLU A 190 -10.64 -16.23 -16.68
N GLY A 191 -9.86 -17.26 -17.01
CA GLY A 191 -8.76 -17.18 -17.96
C GLY A 191 -7.49 -16.59 -17.36
N THR A 192 -6.54 -16.25 -18.24
CA THR A 192 -5.25 -15.66 -17.87
C THR A 192 -5.42 -14.20 -17.51
N SER A 193 -4.87 -13.80 -16.38
CA SER A 193 -4.75 -12.42 -15.92
C SER A 193 -3.28 -12.03 -15.77
N ARG A 194 -3.00 -10.85 -15.24
CA ARG A 194 -1.62 -10.37 -15.04
C ARG A 194 -1.41 -9.86 -13.63
N VAL A 195 -0.27 -10.20 -13.05
CA VAL A 195 0.17 -9.70 -11.73
C VAL A 195 1.48 -8.94 -11.88
N THR A 196 1.49 -7.70 -11.44
CA THR A 196 2.67 -6.83 -11.41
C THR A 196 3.06 -6.53 -9.97
N TRP A 197 4.34 -6.71 -9.65
CA TRP A 197 4.96 -6.33 -8.38
C TRP A 197 5.91 -5.17 -8.63
N GLU A 198 5.74 -4.07 -7.89
CA GLU A 198 6.61 -2.89 -7.98
C GLU A 198 7.17 -2.56 -6.60
N ILE A 199 8.49 -2.43 -6.51
CA ILE A 199 9.22 -2.15 -5.28
C ILE A 199 9.92 -0.81 -5.40
N GLU A 200 9.58 0.11 -4.51
CA GLU A 200 10.17 1.44 -4.43
C GLU A 200 10.79 1.67 -3.04
N PRO A 201 12.06 2.07 -2.93
CA PRO A 201 12.65 2.43 -1.65
C PRO A 201 12.07 3.75 -1.14
N VAL A 202 11.65 3.78 0.14
CA VAL A 202 11.10 4.96 0.81
C VAL A 202 11.71 5.09 2.20
N GLY A 203 12.76 5.90 2.32
CA GLY A 203 13.49 6.05 3.58
C GLY A 203 14.15 4.74 4.04
N ASP A 204 13.78 4.24 5.22
CA ASP A 204 14.24 2.96 5.79
C ASP A 204 13.28 1.80 5.48
N SER A 205 12.36 2.00 4.56
CA SER A 205 11.29 1.09 4.20
C SER A 205 11.19 0.93 2.67
N CYS A 206 10.39 -0.03 2.23
CA CYS A 206 9.96 -0.16 0.84
C CYS A 206 8.46 0.03 0.73
N ARG A 207 8.03 0.73 -0.31
CA ARG A 207 6.68 0.70 -0.82
C ARG A 207 6.59 -0.47 -1.80
N LEU A 208 5.67 -1.38 -1.56
CA LEU A 208 5.32 -2.47 -2.45
C LEU A 208 3.92 -2.23 -3.01
N VAL A 209 3.80 -2.24 -4.33
CA VAL A 209 2.52 -2.23 -5.02
C VAL A 209 2.36 -3.54 -5.77
N VAL A 210 1.24 -4.22 -5.55
CA VAL A 210 0.82 -5.39 -6.33
C VAL A 210 -0.42 -4.99 -7.12
N THR A 211 -0.31 -5.03 -8.44
CA THR A 211 -1.43 -4.80 -9.35
C THR A 211 -1.83 -6.13 -9.98
N HIS A 212 -3.09 -6.53 -9.82
CA HIS A 212 -3.67 -7.68 -10.50
C HIS A 212 -4.67 -7.13 -11.53
N ASP A 213 -4.31 -7.16 -12.79
CA ASP A 213 -5.08 -6.59 -13.89
C ASP A 213 -5.37 -7.62 -15.00
N GLU A 214 -5.90 -7.15 -16.11
CA GLU A 214 -6.44 -8.02 -17.18
C GLU A 214 -7.59 -8.93 -16.69
N LEU A 215 -8.24 -8.53 -15.59
CA LEU A 215 -9.41 -9.20 -15.05
C LEU A 215 -10.64 -8.81 -15.85
N ARG A 216 -11.56 -9.76 -16.09
CA ARG A 216 -12.85 -9.43 -16.70
C ARG A 216 -13.75 -8.65 -15.74
N GLU A 217 -14.73 -7.95 -16.26
CA GLU A 217 -15.76 -7.31 -15.43
C GLU A 217 -16.55 -8.37 -14.64
N GLY A 218 -16.64 -8.16 -13.31
CA GLY A 218 -17.27 -9.11 -12.40
C GLY A 218 -16.48 -10.39 -12.17
N ALA A 219 -15.13 -10.34 -12.36
CA ALA A 219 -14.24 -11.47 -12.07
C ALA A 219 -14.44 -12.01 -10.65
N ASN A 220 -14.28 -13.31 -10.51
CA ASN A 220 -14.40 -14.01 -9.21
C ASN A 220 -13.44 -13.42 -8.18
N ASP A 221 -13.98 -12.98 -7.05
CA ASP A 221 -13.20 -12.36 -5.97
C ASP A 221 -12.12 -13.29 -5.39
N GLU A 222 -12.23 -14.59 -5.58
CA GLU A 222 -11.23 -15.56 -5.13
C GLU A 222 -9.88 -15.40 -5.83
N LEU A 223 -9.86 -14.90 -7.09
CA LEU A 223 -8.62 -14.62 -7.81
C LEU A 223 -7.69 -13.64 -7.08
N PHE A 224 -8.25 -12.66 -6.42
CA PHE A 224 -7.49 -11.56 -5.81
C PHE A 224 -7.77 -11.37 -4.32
N GLY A 225 -8.76 -12.05 -3.75
CA GLY A 225 -9.14 -11.91 -2.34
C GLY A 225 -8.06 -12.35 -1.34
N GLY A 226 -7.10 -13.16 -1.75
CA GLY A 226 -5.96 -13.60 -0.94
C GLY A 226 -4.86 -12.55 -0.74
N TRP A 227 -4.76 -11.55 -1.62
CA TRP A 227 -3.66 -10.58 -1.57
C TRP A 227 -3.50 -9.85 -0.24
N PRO A 228 -4.55 -9.32 0.41
CA PRO A 228 -4.39 -8.63 1.69
C PRO A 228 -3.74 -9.50 2.77
N MET A 229 -4.06 -10.80 2.79
CA MET A 229 -3.50 -11.74 3.77
C MET A 229 -2.05 -12.11 3.44
N ILE A 230 -1.75 -12.37 2.16
CA ILE A 230 -0.40 -12.63 1.66
C ILE A 230 0.52 -11.47 1.97
N LEU A 231 0.12 -10.24 1.66
CA LEU A 231 0.92 -9.04 1.91
C LEU A 231 1.10 -8.76 3.40
N SER A 232 0.10 -9.03 4.23
CA SER A 232 0.22 -8.94 5.68
C SER A 232 1.20 -9.97 6.24
N GLY A 233 1.19 -11.19 5.71
CA GLY A 233 2.15 -12.24 6.03
C GLY A 233 3.58 -11.86 5.63
N LEU A 234 3.76 -11.36 4.42
CA LEU A 234 5.05 -10.87 3.89
C LEU A 234 5.63 -9.76 4.78
N LYS A 235 4.80 -8.77 5.14
CA LYS A 235 5.20 -7.69 6.05
C LYS A 235 5.61 -8.25 7.41
N THR A 236 4.82 -9.12 8.00
CA THR A 236 5.11 -9.72 9.30
C THR A 236 6.44 -10.49 9.26
N LEU A 237 6.65 -11.30 8.22
CA LEU A 237 7.89 -12.06 8.05
C LEU A 237 9.11 -11.15 7.96
N LEU A 238 9.08 -10.11 7.13
CA LEU A 238 10.22 -9.24 6.89
C LEU A 238 10.54 -8.30 8.07
N GLU A 239 9.52 -7.87 8.82
CA GLU A 239 9.72 -6.96 9.94
C GLU A 239 10.02 -7.67 11.26
N THR A 240 9.55 -8.90 11.45
CA THR A 240 9.65 -9.62 12.74
C THR A 240 10.40 -10.95 12.66
N GLY A 241 10.60 -11.49 11.45
CA GLY A 241 11.09 -12.85 11.23
C GLY A 241 10.06 -13.96 11.53
N GLY A 242 8.88 -13.60 12.04
CA GLY A 242 7.80 -14.51 12.38
C GLY A 242 6.79 -14.72 11.26
N GLN A 243 5.88 -15.67 11.43
CA GLN A 243 4.75 -15.89 10.54
C GLN A 243 3.50 -15.18 11.07
N LEU A 244 2.61 -14.78 10.17
CA LEU A 244 1.31 -14.24 10.54
C LEU A 244 0.40 -15.40 11.02
N THR A 245 -0.08 -15.32 12.26
CA THR A 245 -0.90 -16.37 12.90
C THR A 245 -2.32 -15.89 13.22
N THR A 246 -2.91 -15.07 12.37
CA THR A 246 -4.32 -14.68 12.53
C THR A 246 -5.24 -15.84 12.15
N PRO A 247 -6.47 -15.89 12.69
CA PRO A 247 -7.43 -16.94 12.30
C PRO A 247 -7.65 -17.03 10.78
N GLY A 248 -7.59 -15.89 10.08
CA GLY A 248 -7.69 -15.85 8.61
C GLY A 248 -6.50 -16.50 7.91
N SER A 249 -5.26 -16.28 8.40
CA SER A 249 -4.06 -16.91 7.82
C SER A 249 -4.00 -18.41 8.11
N LEU A 250 -4.41 -18.84 9.29
CA LEU A 250 -4.43 -20.27 9.68
C LEU A 250 -5.45 -21.06 8.88
N ARG A 251 -6.55 -20.44 8.46
CA ARG A 251 -7.56 -21.09 7.61
C ARG A 251 -6.99 -21.58 6.28
N PHE A 252 -6.06 -20.87 5.68
CA PHE A 252 -5.41 -21.25 4.41
C PHE A 252 -4.29 -22.28 4.58
N GLN A 253 -3.85 -22.57 5.82
CA GLN A 253 -2.88 -23.62 6.13
C GLN A 253 -3.55 -24.98 6.34
N ASP A 254 -4.88 -25.04 6.50
CA ASP A 254 -5.63 -26.30 6.63
C ASP A 254 -5.85 -26.87 5.22
N GLU A 255 -5.22 -28.02 4.92
CA GLU A 255 -5.32 -28.77 3.65
C GLU A 255 -6.78 -28.96 3.17
N ARG A 256 -7.74 -28.93 4.09
CA ARG A 256 -9.18 -29.03 3.79
C ARG A 256 -9.79 -27.71 3.29
N ALA A 257 -9.10 -26.58 3.44
CA ALA A 257 -9.64 -25.30 3.01
C ALA A 257 -9.64 -25.18 1.48
N TRP A 258 -8.66 -25.77 0.81
CA TRP A 258 -8.55 -25.79 -0.65
C TRP A 258 -9.44 -26.87 -1.32
N ALA A 259 -9.85 -27.89 -0.58
CA ALA A 259 -10.70 -28.98 -1.08
C ALA A 259 -12.20 -28.68 -1.02
N LYS A 260 -12.61 -27.50 -0.59
CA LYS A 260 -14.02 -27.12 -0.39
C LYS A 260 -14.44 -25.90 -1.21
N VAL A 261 -13.61 -25.46 -2.14
CA VAL A 261 -13.92 -24.40 -3.09
C VAL A 261 -14.30 -25.01 -4.43
#